data_e38f0519e32aa7a2af4c90b13b8112e0
#
_entry.id   e38f0519e32aa7a2af4c90b13b8112e0
#
_cell.length_a   1.000
_cell.length_b   1.000
_cell.length_c   1.000
_cell.angle_alpha   90.00
_cell.angle_beta   90.00
_cell.angle_gamma   90.00
#
_symmetry.space_group_name_H-M   'P 1'
#
loop_
_entity.id
_entity.type
_entity.pdbx_description
1 polymer ?
#
loop_
_entity_poly.entity_id
_entity_poly.type
_entity_poly.pdbx_seq_one_letter_code
_entity_poly.pdbx_strand_id
1 'polypeptide(L)'
;MKNCFPKLRTALCASVLLLLAAARADEKTKTLDFYWIDSEGGGSTLIVTPTNESVLIDTGNPGGRDPARIIAAAKAAGLTRIDHVLITHWHTDHYGGAAEVAQQLPFGALYQRAIPEGDPDGRKQSTFPLQIKPYREIAARRVPLAAGAVIPLQAPAGRGAPKLELRCIGADQKFVEPTAAQMKTKNPLTGSVPSRATDLSDNANSAVFVLEFGPFRFFDGGDLTWNNEEKLVTPYNLPGVVDVYQTNHHGLESSNNPLLVQSLEPTVVVMNNGPKKGGQAGSFAAIRSARSVQALYQVHKSFNVPAEENAAHDHIANHENLTGPDAVKCPANVIKMSVAADGKSYTISVPSTGHSKTYQTKAR
;
A
#
# COMPACT_ATOMS: atom_id res chain seq x y z
N MET A 1 69.11 -44.87 10.74
CA MET A 1 68.22 -44.05 11.54
C MET A 1 68.02 -42.78 10.75
N LYS A 2 66.93 -42.65 9.95
CA LYS A 2 66.62 -41.49 9.11
C LYS A 2 65.25 -41.02 9.50
N ASN A 3 65.20 -39.76 9.97
CA ASN A 3 63.97 -39.02 10.30
C ASN A 3 63.15 -38.72 9.06
N CYS A 4 61.87 -39.01 9.11
CA CYS A 4 60.86 -38.53 8.17
C CYS A 4 59.79 -37.78 8.93
N PHE A 5 59.73 -36.48 8.77
CA PHE A 5 58.52 -35.64 9.06
C PHE A 5 57.81 -35.27 7.74
N PRO A 6 56.55 -35.49 7.56
CA PRO A 6 55.82 -34.91 6.44
C PRO A 6 54.90 -33.77 6.87
N LYS A 7 55.11 -32.69 6.22
CA LYS A 7 54.18 -31.68 5.68
C LYS A 7 52.72 -31.64 6.20
N LEU A 8 52.47 -30.70 7.08
CA LEU A 8 51.11 -30.25 7.44
C LEU A 8 51.06 -28.71 7.36
N ARG A 9 50.95 -28.11 6.16
CA ARG A 9 50.83 -26.64 5.99
C ARG A 9 50.10 -26.19 4.73
N THR A 10 49.08 -26.91 4.24
CA THR A 10 48.36 -26.44 3.03
C THR A 10 46.84 -26.55 3.08
N ALA A 11 46.23 -26.99 4.19
CA ALA A 11 44.77 -27.16 4.26
C ALA A 11 43.99 -25.98 4.88
N LEU A 12 44.69 -25.02 5.51
CA LEU A 12 43.98 -23.93 6.28
C LEU A 12 43.60 -22.70 5.45
N CYS A 13 44.26 -22.49 4.30
CA CYS A 13 43.95 -21.29 3.46
C CYS A 13 42.76 -21.45 2.51
N ALA A 14 42.41 -22.70 2.15
CA ALA A 14 41.29 -22.92 1.23
C ALA A 14 39.91 -22.79 1.90
N SER A 15 39.81 -23.12 3.21
CA SER A 15 38.56 -23.06 3.95
C SER A 15 38.12 -21.64 4.30
N VAL A 16 39.06 -20.73 4.50
CA VAL A 16 38.74 -19.29 4.80
C VAL A 16 38.27 -18.55 3.55
N LEU A 17 38.77 -18.89 2.37
CA LEU A 17 38.34 -18.31 1.11
C LEU A 17 36.93 -18.76 0.69
N LEU A 18 36.53 -19.99 1.02
CA LEU A 18 35.18 -20.49 0.77
C LEU A 18 34.13 -19.89 1.69
N LEU A 19 34.48 -19.58 2.96
CA LEU A 19 33.59 -18.89 3.90
C LEU A 19 33.36 -17.40 3.53
N LEU A 20 34.37 -16.73 2.98
CA LEU A 20 34.25 -15.36 2.49
C LEU A 20 33.44 -15.24 1.17
N ALA A 21 33.48 -16.29 0.34
CA ALA A 21 32.67 -16.36 -0.87
C ALA A 21 31.18 -16.66 -0.57
N ALA A 22 30.88 -17.49 0.45
CA ALA A 22 29.53 -17.77 0.90
C ALA A 22 28.87 -16.52 1.54
N ALA A 23 29.62 -15.73 2.33
CA ALA A 23 29.12 -14.49 2.92
C ALA A 23 28.81 -13.39 1.89
N ARG A 24 29.43 -13.41 0.70
CA ARG A 24 29.15 -12.50 -0.41
C ARG A 24 27.99 -12.94 -1.32
N ALA A 25 27.57 -14.18 -1.26
CA ALA A 25 26.46 -14.69 -2.07
C ALA A 25 25.08 -14.33 -1.50
N ASP A 26 24.99 -13.88 -0.25
CA ASP A 26 23.72 -13.58 0.44
C ASP A 26 23.35 -12.08 0.43
N GLU A 27 24.14 -11.23 -0.18
CA GLU A 27 23.79 -9.81 -0.46
C GLU A 27 22.93 -9.66 -1.72
N LYS A 28 22.40 -10.73 -2.28
CA LYS A 28 21.61 -10.72 -3.50
C LYS A 28 20.21 -10.15 -3.23
N THR A 29 20.06 -8.90 -3.61
CA THR A 29 18.85 -8.34 -4.20
C THR A 29 17.58 -8.50 -3.35
N LYS A 30 17.52 -7.77 -2.23
CA LYS A 30 16.26 -7.65 -1.49
C LYS A 30 15.29 -6.78 -2.31
N THR A 31 14.12 -7.31 -2.54
CA THR A 31 13.01 -6.64 -3.21
C THR A 31 12.34 -5.65 -2.28
N LEU A 32 11.59 -4.71 -2.86
CA LEU A 32 10.57 -3.94 -2.14
C LEU A 32 9.25 -4.69 -2.32
N ASP A 33 8.74 -5.27 -1.24
CA ASP A 33 7.57 -6.14 -1.28
C ASP A 33 6.32 -5.45 -0.75
N PHE A 34 5.18 -5.66 -1.43
CA PHE A 34 3.85 -5.21 -1.02
C PHE A 34 2.93 -6.40 -0.81
N TYR A 35 2.04 -6.30 0.19
CA TYR A 35 1.00 -7.27 0.46
C TYR A 35 -0.32 -6.52 0.66
N TRP A 36 -1.27 -6.72 -0.24
CA TRP A 36 -2.66 -6.28 -0.05
C TRP A 36 -3.38 -7.36 0.73
N ILE A 37 -3.67 -7.03 1.98
CA ILE A 37 -4.24 -7.97 2.95
C ILE A 37 -5.75 -7.82 2.93
N ASP A 38 -6.46 -8.95 2.94
CA ASP A 38 -7.91 -8.94 2.94
C ASP A 38 -8.46 -8.40 4.28
N SER A 39 -9.06 -7.23 4.23
CA SER A 39 -9.80 -6.57 5.29
C SER A 39 -11.27 -6.34 4.94
N GLU A 40 -11.82 -7.15 4.02
CA GLU A 40 -13.23 -7.13 3.58
C GLU A 40 -13.69 -5.76 3.07
N GLY A 41 -12.80 -5.05 2.39
CA GLY A 41 -13.00 -3.68 1.93
C GLY A 41 -12.74 -2.64 3.01
N GLY A 42 -11.78 -2.89 3.89
CA GLY A 42 -11.08 -1.90 4.69
C GLY A 42 -9.67 -1.67 4.15
N GLY A 43 -8.92 -0.75 4.76
CA GLY A 43 -7.53 -0.47 4.40
C GLY A 43 -6.56 -1.40 5.11
N SER A 44 -5.69 -2.11 4.35
CA SER A 44 -4.56 -2.82 4.93
C SER A 44 -3.53 -3.17 3.87
N THR A 45 -2.48 -2.35 3.75
CA THR A 45 -1.38 -2.57 2.81
C THR A 45 -0.06 -2.62 3.58
N LEU A 46 0.57 -3.80 3.60
CA LEU A 46 1.88 -4.00 4.22
C LEU A 46 2.98 -3.87 3.16
N ILE A 47 4.00 -3.07 3.46
CA ILE A 47 5.18 -2.87 2.63
C ILE A 47 6.41 -3.29 3.42
N VAL A 48 7.26 -4.11 2.81
CA VAL A 48 8.55 -4.53 3.38
C VAL A 48 9.65 -4.01 2.49
N THR A 49 10.52 -3.16 3.06
CA THR A 49 11.59 -2.51 2.31
C THR A 49 12.78 -3.44 2.06
N PRO A 50 13.68 -3.13 1.13
CA PRO A 50 14.92 -3.89 0.94
C PRO A 50 15.81 -3.99 2.17
N THR A 51 15.61 -3.12 3.17
CA THR A 51 16.31 -3.15 4.47
C THR A 51 15.58 -3.93 5.55
N ASN A 52 14.47 -4.63 5.21
CA ASN A 52 13.53 -5.30 6.12
C ASN A 52 12.80 -4.35 7.09
N GLU A 53 12.76 -3.07 6.80
CA GLU A 53 11.93 -2.13 7.52
C GLU A 53 10.49 -2.26 7.02
N SER A 54 9.51 -2.15 7.91
CA SER A 54 8.11 -2.40 7.59
C SER A 54 7.26 -1.14 7.67
N VAL A 55 6.38 -0.96 6.69
CA VAL A 55 5.35 0.06 6.68
C VAL A 55 3.98 -0.62 6.56
N LEU A 56 3.06 -0.29 7.43
CA LEU A 56 1.66 -0.72 7.34
C LEU A 56 0.78 0.51 7.13
N ILE A 57 0.12 0.58 5.98
CA ILE A 57 -0.86 1.62 5.68
C ILE A 57 -2.23 1.05 6.01
N ASP A 58 -2.86 1.62 7.04
CA ASP A 58 -4.11 1.20 7.65
C ASP A 58 -4.11 -0.22 8.24
N THR A 59 -5.12 -0.53 9.04
CA THR A 59 -5.12 -1.71 9.92
C THR A 59 -6.43 -2.48 9.91
N GLY A 60 -7.33 -2.20 8.97
CA GLY A 60 -8.63 -2.85 8.88
C GLY A 60 -9.55 -2.58 10.06
N ASN A 61 -10.60 -3.40 10.16
CA ASN A 61 -11.59 -3.34 11.23
C ASN A 61 -11.08 -4.00 12.51
N PRO A 62 -11.61 -3.60 13.68
CA PRO A 62 -11.39 -4.30 14.96
C PRO A 62 -12.16 -5.64 15.02
N GLY A 63 -11.92 -6.42 16.07
CA GLY A 63 -12.67 -7.64 16.35
C GLY A 63 -11.99 -8.91 15.86
N GLY A 64 -10.67 -8.92 15.81
CA GLY A 64 -9.82 -10.10 15.63
C GLY A 64 -9.60 -10.54 14.20
N ARG A 65 -10.58 -10.43 13.29
CA ARG A 65 -10.49 -10.94 11.91
C ARG A 65 -9.37 -10.27 11.13
N ASP A 66 -9.44 -8.94 10.92
CA ASP A 66 -8.44 -8.21 10.13
C ASP A 66 -7.09 -8.14 10.84
N PRO A 67 -7.03 -7.88 12.17
CA PRO A 67 -5.78 -7.99 12.92
C PRO A 67 -5.07 -9.34 12.75
N ALA A 68 -5.80 -10.46 12.83
CA ALA A 68 -5.20 -11.79 12.66
C ALA A 68 -4.60 -11.99 11.26
N ARG A 69 -5.28 -11.49 10.21
CA ARG A 69 -4.81 -11.55 8.82
C ARG A 69 -3.55 -10.68 8.62
N ILE A 70 -3.53 -9.47 9.18
CA ILE A 70 -2.36 -8.58 9.15
C ILE A 70 -1.17 -9.23 9.87
N ILE A 71 -1.39 -9.76 11.07
CA ILE A 71 -0.36 -10.44 11.86
C ILE A 71 0.19 -11.66 11.11
N ALA A 72 -0.69 -12.45 10.48
CA ALA A 72 -0.28 -13.62 9.68
C ALA A 72 0.58 -13.20 8.48
N ALA A 73 0.18 -12.18 7.73
CA ALA A 73 0.94 -11.66 6.59
C ALA A 73 2.30 -11.11 7.03
N ALA A 74 2.35 -10.33 8.12
CA ALA A 74 3.58 -9.79 8.66
C ALA A 74 4.56 -10.89 9.14
N LYS A 75 4.04 -11.91 9.85
CA LYS A 75 4.84 -13.06 10.28
C LYS A 75 5.34 -13.88 9.09
N ALA A 76 4.52 -14.08 8.07
CA ALA A 76 4.92 -14.75 6.82
C ALA A 76 6.01 -13.96 6.07
N ALA A 77 6.04 -12.64 6.20
CA ALA A 77 7.10 -11.77 5.71
C ALA A 77 8.34 -11.70 6.62
N GLY A 78 8.37 -12.49 7.72
CA GLY A 78 9.49 -12.54 8.67
C GLY A 78 9.55 -11.39 9.66
N LEU A 79 8.48 -10.62 9.81
CA LEU A 79 8.45 -9.46 10.70
C LEU A 79 8.07 -9.85 12.12
N THR A 80 8.70 -9.19 13.09
CA THR A 80 8.41 -9.31 14.54
C THR A 80 7.87 -8.01 15.13
N ARG A 81 7.83 -6.95 14.34
CA ARG A 81 7.30 -5.61 14.67
C ARG A 81 6.84 -4.91 13.40
N ILE A 82 6.12 -3.81 13.53
CA ILE A 82 5.87 -2.87 12.44
C ILE A 82 6.59 -1.56 12.75
N ASP A 83 7.52 -1.15 11.90
CA ASP A 83 8.34 0.04 12.17
C ASP A 83 7.55 1.34 11.97
N HIS A 84 6.74 1.42 10.92
CA HIS A 84 5.94 2.58 10.58
C HIS A 84 4.50 2.16 10.31
N VAL A 85 3.55 2.69 11.08
CA VAL A 85 2.12 2.52 10.85
C VAL A 85 1.55 3.87 10.42
N LEU A 86 0.88 3.92 9.28
CA LEU A 86 0.29 5.11 8.71
C LEU A 86 -1.23 4.95 8.72
N ILE A 87 -1.94 5.88 9.33
CA ILE A 87 -3.41 5.92 9.31
C ILE A 87 -3.85 7.02 8.37
N THR A 88 -4.58 6.62 7.32
CA THR A 88 -5.04 7.55 6.29
C THR A 88 -6.12 8.48 6.81
N HIS A 89 -7.11 7.94 7.52
CA HIS A 89 -8.23 8.69 8.08
C HIS A 89 -8.92 7.93 9.23
N TRP A 90 -9.95 8.52 9.86
CA TRP A 90 -10.52 8.05 11.11
C TRP A 90 -11.80 7.22 10.95
N HIS A 91 -11.96 6.45 9.85
CA HIS A 91 -12.98 5.41 9.78
C HIS A 91 -12.48 4.10 10.37
N THR A 92 -13.40 3.37 10.99
CA THR A 92 -13.08 2.17 11.79
C THR A 92 -12.39 1.08 10.99
N ASP A 93 -12.69 0.96 9.72
CA ASP A 93 -12.08 -0.01 8.80
C ASP A 93 -10.67 0.38 8.30
N HIS A 94 -10.11 1.48 8.84
CA HIS A 94 -8.74 1.93 8.59
C HIS A 94 -7.89 1.90 9.86
N TYR A 95 -8.36 2.47 10.98
CA TYR A 95 -7.58 2.49 12.22
C TYR A 95 -7.96 1.37 13.19
N GLY A 96 -9.10 0.70 12.99
CA GLY A 96 -9.77 -0.09 14.02
C GLY A 96 -8.99 -1.29 14.53
N GLY A 97 -8.25 -1.97 13.67
CA GLY A 97 -7.44 -3.12 14.03
C GLY A 97 -6.12 -2.80 14.73
N ALA A 98 -5.69 -1.52 14.73
CA ALA A 98 -4.35 -1.12 15.16
C ALA A 98 -3.97 -1.59 16.57
N ALA A 99 -4.88 -1.45 17.53
CA ALA A 99 -4.61 -1.84 18.92
C ALA A 99 -4.38 -3.35 19.08
N GLU A 100 -5.16 -4.17 18.36
CA GLU A 100 -5.03 -5.61 18.38
C GLU A 100 -3.77 -6.09 17.67
N VAL A 101 -3.40 -5.47 16.55
CA VAL A 101 -2.12 -5.73 15.86
C VAL A 101 -0.94 -5.38 16.76
N ALA A 102 -0.98 -4.20 17.42
CA ALA A 102 0.10 -3.72 18.29
C ALA A 102 0.36 -4.63 19.50
N GLN A 103 -0.63 -5.38 19.97
CA GLN A 103 -0.47 -6.37 21.05
C GLN A 103 0.44 -7.53 20.67
N GLN A 104 0.54 -7.89 19.39
CA GLN A 104 1.36 -9.00 18.93
C GLN A 104 2.58 -8.55 18.11
N LEU A 105 2.49 -7.42 17.44
CA LEU A 105 3.54 -6.81 16.63
C LEU A 105 3.73 -5.36 17.10
N PRO A 106 4.65 -5.08 18.02
CA PRO A 106 4.88 -3.73 18.54
C PRO A 106 5.14 -2.73 17.42
N PHE A 107 4.55 -1.52 17.54
CA PHE A 107 4.73 -0.44 16.59
C PHE A 107 5.91 0.47 16.95
N GLY A 108 6.71 0.86 15.95
CA GLY A 108 7.79 1.83 16.13
C GLY A 108 7.25 3.26 16.16
N ALA A 109 6.54 3.64 15.10
CA ALA A 109 5.92 4.95 14.98
C ALA A 109 4.53 4.87 14.35
N LEU A 110 3.62 5.69 14.85
CA LEU A 110 2.27 5.91 14.31
C LEU A 110 2.23 7.29 13.65
N TYR A 111 2.08 7.30 12.34
CA TYR A 111 1.90 8.51 11.54
C TYR A 111 0.42 8.72 11.33
N GLN A 112 -0.10 9.84 11.78
CA GLN A 112 -1.54 10.09 11.81
C GLN A 112 -1.84 11.59 11.77
N ARG A 113 -2.99 11.94 11.27
CA ARG A 113 -3.57 13.26 11.47
C ARG A 113 -4.00 13.44 12.93
N ALA A 114 -4.36 14.65 13.33
CA ALA A 114 -4.94 14.87 14.65
C ALA A 114 -6.18 13.98 14.86
N ILE A 115 -6.27 13.31 16.01
CA ILE A 115 -7.44 12.51 16.36
C ILE A 115 -8.57 13.45 16.76
N PRO A 116 -9.75 13.42 16.10
CA PRO A 116 -10.86 14.29 16.47
C PRO A 116 -11.41 13.92 17.86
N GLU A 117 -11.96 14.91 18.56
CA GLU A 117 -12.58 14.69 19.87
C GLU A 117 -13.93 13.97 19.75
N GLY A 118 -14.68 14.26 18.69
CA GLY A 118 -15.97 13.63 18.36
C GLY A 118 -15.90 12.75 17.12
N ASP A 119 -17.07 12.40 16.60
CA ASP A 119 -17.20 11.63 15.37
C ASP A 119 -16.50 12.33 14.20
N PRO A 120 -15.67 11.64 13.43
CA PRO A 120 -14.93 12.25 12.31
C PRO A 120 -15.83 12.77 11.19
N ASP A 121 -17.06 12.25 11.06
CA ASP A 121 -18.07 12.72 10.10
C ASP A 121 -19.07 13.73 10.74
N GLY A 122 -18.83 14.14 11.98
CA GLY A 122 -19.68 15.10 12.70
C GLY A 122 -21.03 14.55 13.17
N ARG A 123 -21.20 13.22 13.26
CA ARG A 123 -22.45 12.60 13.74
C ARG A 123 -22.62 12.87 15.23
N LYS A 124 -23.81 13.41 15.62
CA LYS A 124 -24.09 13.80 17.01
C LYS A 124 -24.16 12.61 17.99
N GLN A 125 -24.61 11.45 17.51
CA GLN A 125 -24.71 10.23 18.30
C GLN A 125 -23.76 9.20 17.73
N SER A 126 -22.53 9.16 18.22
CA SER A 126 -21.50 8.28 17.73
C SER A 126 -20.79 7.57 18.86
N THR A 127 -20.42 6.32 18.62
CA THR A 127 -19.57 5.53 19.50
C THR A 127 -18.08 5.78 19.30
N PHE A 128 -17.69 6.64 18.34
CA PHE A 128 -16.29 6.94 18.02
C PHE A 128 -15.43 7.26 19.24
N PRO A 129 -15.87 8.13 20.20
CA PRO A 129 -15.06 8.43 21.38
C PRO A 129 -14.72 7.21 22.25
N LEU A 130 -15.55 6.16 22.19
CA LEU A 130 -15.27 4.88 22.85
C LEU A 130 -14.41 3.95 22.00
N GLN A 131 -14.68 3.90 20.70
CA GLN A 131 -13.98 3.04 19.74
C GLN A 131 -12.52 3.44 19.56
N ILE A 132 -12.19 4.74 19.64
CA ILE A 132 -10.83 5.25 19.45
C ILE A 132 -9.93 5.06 20.70
N LYS A 133 -10.49 4.75 21.88
CA LYS A 133 -9.70 4.60 23.11
C LYS A 133 -8.57 3.57 23.00
N PRO A 134 -8.80 2.32 22.53
CA PRO A 134 -7.71 1.35 22.40
C PRO A 134 -6.58 1.84 21.49
N TYR A 135 -6.93 2.55 20.43
CA TYR A 135 -5.94 3.17 19.54
C TYR A 135 -5.11 4.24 20.27
N ARG A 136 -5.75 5.10 21.07
CA ARG A 136 -5.05 6.14 21.85
C ARG A 136 -4.06 5.55 22.87
N GLU A 137 -4.28 4.33 23.33
CA GLU A 137 -3.46 3.63 24.34
C GLU A 137 -2.27 2.86 23.73
N ILE A 138 -2.16 2.77 22.39
CA ILE A 138 -1.03 2.10 21.75
C ILE A 138 0.29 2.77 22.15
N ALA A 139 1.21 1.99 22.71
CA ALA A 139 2.55 2.42 23.09
C ALA A 139 3.46 2.51 21.86
N ALA A 140 3.40 3.63 21.14
CA ALA A 140 4.25 3.93 20.00
C ALA A 140 4.54 5.43 19.91
N ARG A 141 5.62 5.79 19.25
CA ARG A 141 5.92 7.19 18.95
C ARG A 141 4.89 7.75 17.96
N ARG A 142 4.15 8.78 18.36
CA ARG A 142 3.17 9.42 17.50
C ARG A 142 3.81 10.55 16.70
N VAL A 143 3.58 10.56 15.41
CA VAL A 143 4.13 11.53 14.46
C VAL A 143 2.97 12.19 13.71
N PRO A 144 2.83 13.51 13.77
CA PRO A 144 1.82 14.23 12.98
C PRO A 144 2.04 13.99 11.48
N LEU A 145 0.97 13.66 10.77
CA LEU A 145 0.96 13.46 9.33
C LEU A 145 0.30 14.66 8.65
N ALA A 146 1.03 15.27 7.74
CA ALA A 146 0.56 16.40 6.94
C ALA A 146 1.14 16.33 5.53
N ALA A 147 0.57 17.11 4.61
CA ALA A 147 1.11 17.25 3.27
C ALA A 147 2.58 17.70 3.30
N GLY A 148 3.44 17.03 2.56
CA GLY A 148 4.88 17.23 2.51
C GLY A 148 5.69 16.36 3.47
N ALA A 149 5.06 15.66 4.43
CA ALA A 149 5.77 14.75 5.33
C ALA A 149 6.44 13.62 4.55
N VAL A 150 7.68 13.31 4.92
CA VAL A 150 8.44 12.16 4.40
C VAL A 150 8.60 11.15 5.53
N ILE A 151 8.24 9.90 5.26
CA ILE A 151 8.44 8.80 6.20
C ILE A 151 9.93 8.43 6.17
N PRO A 152 10.64 8.46 7.31
CA PRO A 152 12.09 8.27 7.34
C PRO A 152 12.47 6.79 7.19
N LEU A 153 12.43 6.28 5.97
CA LEU A 153 12.84 4.92 5.64
C LEU A 153 14.36 4.83 5.51
N GLN A 154 14.92 3.67 5.89
CA GLN A 154 16.33 3.39 5.70
C GLN A 154 16.64 3.26 4.21
N ALA A 155 17.70 3.95 3.80
CA ALA A 155 18.17 3.85 2.43
C ALA A 155 18.71 2.43 2.15
N PRO A 156 18.36 1.80 1.01
CA PRO A 156 18.95 0.54 0.61
C PRO A 156 20.48 0.66 0.51
N ALA A 157 21.20 -0.38 0.97
CA ALA A 157 22.64 -0.41 0.96
C ALA A 157 23.19 -0.71 -0.44
N GLY A 158 24.40 -0.20 -0.72
CA GLY A 158 25.15 -0.50 -1.94
C GLY A 158 25.36 0.70 -2.87
N ARG A 159 26.47 0.65 -3.62
CA ARG A 159 26.79 1.70 -4.60
C ARG A 159 25.79 1.64 -5.77
N GLY A 160 25.04 2.74 -5.97
CA GLY A 160 24.01 2.81 -7.02
C GLY A 160 22.65 2.21 -6.63
N ALA A 161 22.44 1.91 -5.35
CA ALA A 161 21.12 1.49 -4.86
C ALA A 161 20.06 2.58 -5.17
N PRO A 162 18.85 2.20 -5.58
CA PRO A 162 17.78 3.15 -5.86
C PRO A 162 17.42 3.96 -4.62
N LYS A 163 17.09 5.24 -4.79
CA LYS A 163 16.49 6.03 -3.72
C LYS A 163 15.12 5.43 -3.38
N LEU A 164 14.87 5.19 -2.10
CA LEU A 164 13.56 4.83 -1.57
C LEU A 164 12.99 6.03 -0.81
N GLU A 165 11.81 6.47 -1.19
CA GLU A 165 11.12 7.58 -0.52
C GLU A 165 9.62 7.29 -0.45
N LEU A 166 9.04 7.45 0.73
CA LEU A 166 7.59 7.43 0.95
C LEU A 166 7.17 8.81 1.45
N ARG A 167 6.37 9.51 0.66
CA ARG A 167 5.93 10.87 0.94
C ARG A 167 4.41 10.95 1.06
N CYS A 168 3.93 11.67 2.06
CA CYS A 168 2.57 12.14 2.14
C CYS A 168 2.42 13.40 1.27
N ILE A 169 1.64 13.34 0.20
CA ILE A 169 1.44 14.47 -0.71
C ILE A 169 0.13 15.22 -0.47
N GLY A 170 -0.73 14.69 0.41
CA GLY A 170 -1.98 15.30 0.83
C GLY A 170 -2.48 14.77 2.16
N ALA A 171 -3.09 15.60 2.99
CA ALA A 171 -3.81 15.25 4.21
C ALA A 171 -4.69 16.44 4.64
N ASP A 172 -5.83 16.17 5.30
CA ASP A 172 -6.77 17.22 5.74
C ASP A 172 -7.15 18.18 4.59
N GLN A 173 -7.39 17.63 3.38
CA GLN A 173 -7.72 18.37 2.15
C GLN A 173 -6.67 19.42 1.74
N LYS A 174 -5.48 19.36 2.32
CA LYS A 174 -4.31 20.18 1.96
C LYS A 174 -3.35 19.31 1.17
N PHE A 175 -2.83 19.84 0.09
CA PHE A 175 -1.92 19.14 -0.80
C PHE A 175 -0.59 19.88 -0.89
N VAL A 176 0.48 19.17 -1.29
CA VAL A 176 1.77 19.78 -1.55
C VAL A 176 1.67 20.77 -2.72
N GLU A 177 2.52 21.79 -2.70
CA GLU A 177 2.67 22.68 -3.84
C GLU A 177 3.32 21.93 -5.03
N PRO A 178 2.92 22.26 -6.26
CA PRO A 178 3.56 21.69 -7.43
C PRO A 178 5.03 22.12 -7.53
N THR A 179 5.89 21.22 -7.94
CA THR A 179 7.29 21.52 -8.22
C THR A 179 7.43 22.44 -9.44
N ALA A 180 8.56 23.15 -9.55
CA ALA A 180 8.86 23.97 -10.73
C ALA A 180 8.81 23.19 -12.06
N ALA A 181 9.10 21.87 -12.02
CA ALA A 181 8.98 21.01 -13.19
C ALA A 181 7.50 20.75 -13.55
N GLN A 182 6.66 20.46 -12.57
CA GLN A 182 5.22 20.23 -12.77
C GLN A 182 4.51 21.49 -13.28
N MET A 183 4.88 22.68 -12.79
CA MET A 183 4.30 23.96 -13.23
C MET A 183 4.53 24.29 -14.71
N LYS A 184 5.48 23.63 -15.38
CA LYS A 184 5.75 23.85 -16.82
C LYS A 184 4.62 23.34 -17.72
N THR A 185 3.84 22.35 -17.26
CA THR A 185 2.81 21.72 -18.09
C THR A 185 1.55 21.51 -17.27
N LYS A 186 0.50 22.23 -17.60
CA LYS A 186 -0.83 21.99 -17.02
C LYS A 186 -1.34 20.64 -17.47
N ASN A 187 -2.10 19.98 -16.58
CA ASN A 187 -2.79 18.75 -16.92
C ASN A 187 -3.83 19.03 -18.03
N PRO A 188 -3.70 18.40 -19.21
CA PRO A 188 -4.61 18.63 -20.33
C PRO A 188 -6.04 18.16 -20.06
N LEU A 189 -6.23 17.29 -19.06
CA LEU A 189 -7.55 16.78 -18.66
C LEU A 189 -8.29 17.71 -17.70
N THR A 190 -7.71 18.83 -17.28
CA THR A 190 -8.36 19.80 -16.38
C THR A 190 -9.74 20.21 -16.91
N GLY A 191 -10.78 20.04 -16.07
CA GLY A 191 -12.17 20.35 -16.43
C GLY A 191 -12.87 19.33 -17.31
N SER A 192 -12.25 18.18 -17.61
CA SER A 192 -12.86 17.12 -18.44
C SER A 192 -13.93 16.31 -17.70
N VAL A 193 -13.95 16.38 -16.36
CA VAL A 193 -14.89 15.64 -15.50
C VAL A 193 -15.60 16.64 -14.58
N PRO A 194 -16.94 16.58 -14.45
CA PRO A 194 -17.68 17.49 -13.57
C PRO A 194 -17.41 17.15 -12.10
N SER A 195 -17.31 18.21 -11.29
CA SER A 195 -17.27 18.08 -9.83
C SER A 195 -18.60 17.51 -9.31
N ARG A 196 -18.56 16.86 -8.17
CA ARG A 196 -19.72 16.32 -7.44
C ARG A 196 -20.03 17.17 -6.21
N ALA A 197 -21.09 16.83 -5.49
CA ALA A 197 -21.36 17.42 -4.18
C ALA A 197 -20.14 17.25 -3.26
N THR A 198 -19.85 18.26 -2.45
CA THR A 198 -18.73 18.21 -1.50
C THR A 198 -18.96 17.09 -0.50
N ASP A 199 -17.99 16.20 -0.37
CA ASP A 199 -17.99 15.20 0.68
C ASP A 199 -17.53 15.83 1.99
N LEU A 200 -18.35 15.67 3.03
CA LEU A 200 -18.10 16.19 4.38
C LEU A 200 -17.62 15.09 5.34
N SER A 201 -17.52 13.86 4.87
CA SER A 201 -16.99 12.76 5.68
C SER A 201 -15.46 12.84 5.83
N ASP A 202 -14.92 12.08 6.77
CA ASP A 202 -13.48 12.03 7.00
C ASP A 202 -12.70 11.38 5.83
N ASN A 203 -13.38 10.70 4.90
CA ASN A 203 -12.78 10.23 3.66
C ASN A 203 -12.12 11.37 2.88
N ALA A 204 -12.80 12.54 2.82
CA ALA A 204 -12.27 13.74 2.15
C ALA A 204 -10.94 14.23 2.75
N ASN A 205 -10.65 13.85 3.99
CA ASN A 205 -9.45 14.23 4.74
C ASN A 205 -8.32 13.20 4.64
N SER A 206 -8.51 12.10 3.90
CA SER A 206 -7.54 11.01 3.78
C SER A 206 -6.13 11.51 3.47
N ALA A 207 -5.15 10.90 4.13
CA ALA A 207 -3.75 11.07 3.77
C ALA A 207 -3.44 10.32 2.47
N VAL A 208 -2.66 10.95 1.60
CA VAL A 208 -2.33 10.48 0.27
C VAL A 208 -0.83 10.24 0.17
N PHE A 209 -0.44 9.06 -0.28
CA PHE A 209 0.95 8.65 -0.33
C PHE A 209 1.43 8.37 -1.75
N VAL A 210 2.66 8.76 -2.01
CA VAL A 210 3.45 8.29 -3.15
C VAL A 210 4.71 7.65 -2.62
N LEU A 211 4.95 6.41 -3.03
CA LEU A 211 6.22 5.72 -2.78
C LEU A 211 7.01 5.66 -4.07
N GLU A 212 8.29 6.07 -3.99
CA GLU A 212 9.26 5.99 -5.08
C GLU A 212 10.39 5.05 -4.69
N PHE A 213 10.73 4.12 -5.59
CA PHE A 213 11.90 3.27 -5.48
C PHE A 213 12.67 3.25 -6.80
N GLY A 214 13.67 4.11 -6.90
CA GLY A 214 14.31 4.40 -8.17
C GLY A 214 13.29 4.88 -9.21
N PRO A 215 13.15 4.20 -10.36
CA PRO A 215 12.13 4.55 -11.35
C PRO A 215 10.72 4.07 -11.00
N PHE A 216 10.55 3.12 -10.07
CA PHE A 216 9.23 2.59 -9.68
C PHE A 216 8.45 3.60 -8.84
N ARG A 217 7.13 3.71 -9.10
CA ARG A 217 6.23 4.59 -8.35
C ARG A 217 4.89 3.93 -8.06
N PHE A 218 4.48 4.00 -6.79
CA PHE A 218 3.21 3.51 -6.27
C PHE A 218 2.40 4.66 -5.66
N PHE A 219 1.07 4.63 -5.85
CA PHE A 219 0.14 5.61 -5.30
C PHE A 219 -0.93 4.93 -4.44
N ASP A 220 -1.16 5.51 -3.26
CA ASP A 220 -2.24 5.16 -2.33
C ASP A 220 -2.87 6.45 -1.79
N GLY A 221 -4.15 6.65 -2.04
CA GLY A 221 -4.90 7.83 -1.60
C GLY A 221 -5.87 7.55 -0.45
N GLY A 222 -5.78 6.39 0.22
CA GLY A 222 -6.77 5.99 1.22
C GLY A 222 -8.18 6.01 0.64
N ASP A 223 -9.09 6.66 1.34
CA ASP A 223 -10.48 6.81 0.88
C ASP A 223 -10.77 8.20 0.28
N LEU A 224 -9.74 8.90 -0.21
CA LEU A 224 -9.89 10.23 -0.79
C LEU A 224 -11.00 10.26 -1.82
N THR A 225 -11.82 11.33 -1.79
CA THR A 225 -13.04 11.40 -2.56
C THR A 225 -12.94 12.34 -3.77
N TRP A 226 -13.86 12.18 -4.70
CA TRP A 226 -13.93 12.69 -6.07
C TRP A 226 -13.36 14.10 -6.30
N ASN A 227 -13.85 15.10 -5.55
CA ASN A 227 -13.41 16.50 -5.75
C ASN A 227 -11.99 16.75 -5.23
N ASN A 228 -11.55 15.99 -4.21
CA ASN A 228 -10.20 16.09 -3.69
C ASN A 228 -9.20 15.32 -4.57
N GLU A 229 -9.65 14.23 -5.20
CA GLU A 229 -8.89 13.55 -6.25
C GLU A 229 -8.62 14.46 -7.45
N GLU A 230 -9.61 15.27 -7.86
CA GLU A 230 -9.44 16.30 -8.89
C GLU A 230 -8.36 17.31 -8.51
N LYS A 231 -8.37 17.81 -7.26
CA LYS A 231 -7.36 18.77 -6.77
C LYS A 231 -5.93 18.23 -6.80
N LEU A 232 -5.75 16.91 -6.66
CA LEU A 232 -4.42 16.29 -6.76
C LEU A 232 -3.79 16.38 -8.15
N VAL A 233 -4.62 16.48 -9.19
CA VAL A 233 -4.13 16.38 -10.56
C VAL A 233 -4.45 17.63 -11.40
N THR A 234 -5.16 18.61 -10.83
CA THR A 234 -5.48 19.87 -11.50
C THR A 234 -5.08 21.09 -10.69
N PRO A 235 -4.57 22.15 -11.30
CA PRO A 235 -4.16 22.24 -12.72
C PRO A 235 -2.86 21.49 -13.03
N TYR A 236 -2.18 20.93 -12.02
CA TYR A 236 -0.90 20.22 -12.15
C TYR A 236 -1.02 18.83 -11.52
N ASN A 237 -0.46 17.81 -12.17
CA ASN A 237 -0.47 16.45 -11.68
C ASN A 237 0.58 16.29 -10.56
N LEU A 238 0.16 16.46 -9.29
CA LEU A 238 1.05 16.39 -8.12
C LEU A 238 1.63 14.99 -7.89
N PRO A 239 0.86 13.88 -7.98
CA PRO A 239 1.41 12.54 -7.89
C PRO A 239 2.38 12.21 -9.04
N GLY A 240 2.14 12.78 -10.21
CA GLY A 240 2.77 12.37 -11.46
C GLY A 240 2.27 11.01 -11.96
N VAL A 241 2.91 10.50 -13.00
CA VAL A 241 2.62 9.18 -13.56
C VAL A 241 3.11 8.08 -12.62
N VAL A 242 2.35 7.00 -12.45
CA VAL A 242 2.68 5.89 -11.55
C VAL A 242 2.73 4.54 -12.28
N ASP A 243 3.36 3.55 -11.68
CA ASP A 243 3.35 2.18 -12.18
C ASP A 243 2.17 1.41 -11.63
N VAL A 244 1.90 1.59 -10.33
CA VAL A 244 0.81 0.90 -9.61
C VAL A 244 -0.06 1.92 -8.88
N TYR A 245 -1.37 1.82 -9.10
CA TYR A 245 -2.41 2.57 -8.41
C TYR A 245 -3.22 1.61 -7.53
N GLN A 246 -3.24 1.84 -6.21
CA GLN A 246 -4.22 1.24 -5.32
C GLN A 246 -5.49 2.08 -5.38
N THR A 247 -6.63 1.47 -5.70
CA THR A 247 -7.89 2.22 -5.83
C THR A 247 -8.24 2.91 -4.52
N ASN A 248 -8.63 4.17 -4.63
CA ASN A 248 -9.17 4.89 -3.49
C ASN A 248 -10.50 4.30 -3.07
N HIS A 249 -10.78 4.35 -1.76
CA HIS A 249 -12.07 4.00 -1.17
C HIS A 249 -12.56 2.61 -1.63
N HIS A 250 -11.64 1.65 -1.68
CA HIS A 250 -11.89 0.25 -2.03
C HIS A 250 -12.57 0.05 -3.40
N GLY A 251 -12.50 1.04 -4.27
CA GLY A 251 -13.22 1.05 -5.55
C GLY A 251 -14.70 1.45 -5.41
N LEU A 252 -15.09 2.27 -4.42
CA LEU A 252 -16.38 2.94 -4.40
C LEU A 252 -16.41 4.08 -5.43
N GLU A 253 -17.56 4.31 -6.06
CA GLU A 253 -17.71 5.34 -7.10
C GLU A 253 -17.85 6.78 -6.57
N SER A 254 -17.85 6.97 -5.25
CA SER A 254 -17.62 8.27 -4.61
C SER A 254 -16.19 8.76 -4.76
N SER A 255 -15.31 7.87 -5.18
CA SER A 255 -13.88 8.04 -5.46
C SER A 255 -13.54 7.49 -6.85
N ASN A 256 -12.26 7.38 -7.16
CA ASN A 256 -11.75 6.89 -8.44
C ASN A 256 -12.22 7.77 -9.63
N ASN A 257 -12.09 9.08 -9.45
CA ASN A 257 -12.39 10.05 -10.51
C ASN A 257 -11.62 9.69 -11.79
N PRO A 258 -12.29 9.55 -12.96
CA PRO A 258 -11.62 9.23 -14.21
C PRO A 258 -10.45 10.15 -14.52
N LEU A 259 -10.56 11.44 -14.12
CA LEU A 259 -9.49 12.43 -14.28
C LEU A 259 -8.25 12.06 -13.46
N LEU A 260 -8.42 11.60 -12.21
CA LEU A 260 -7.30 11.08 -11.42
C LEU A 260 -6.67 9.86 -12.10
N VAL A 261 -7.48 8.84 -12.39
CA VAL A 261 -6.99 7.56 -12.93
C VAL A 261 -6.24 7.76 -14.25
N GLN A 262 -6.79 8.59 -15.14
CA GLN A 262 -6.16 8.92 -16.41
C GLN A 262 -4.87 9.75 -16.24
N SER A 263 -4.83 10.65 -15.26
CA SER A 263 -3.64 11.48 -14.99
C SER A 263 -2.50 10.71 -14.32
N LEU A 264 -2.83 9.70 -13.52
CA LEU A 264 -1.85 8.79 -12.92
C LEU A 264 -1.26 7.83 -13.96
N GLU A 265 -1.95 7.58 -15.06
CA GLU A 265 -1.54 6.64 -16.12
C GLU A 265 -1.01 5.30 -15.59
N PRO A 266 -1.67 4.61 -14.64
CA PRO A 266 -1.10 3.41 -14.03
C PRO A 266 -0.94 2.29 -15.07
N THR A 267 0.10 1.46 -14.92
CA THR A 267 0.24 0.21 -15.68
C THR A 267 -0.62 -0.87 -15.05
N VAL A 268 -0.66 -0.90 -13.73
CA VAL A 268 -1.43 -1.86 -12.95
C VAL A 268 -2.29 -1.12 -11.92
N VAL A 269 -3.50 -1.62 -11.76
CA VAL A 269 -4.41 -1.19 -10.70
C VAL A 269 -4.63 -2.36 -9.75
N VAL A 270 -4.57 -2.10 -8.43
CA VAL A 270 -4.94 -3.06 -7.39
C VAL A 270 -6.14 -2.51 -6.62
N MET A 271 -7.22 -3.27 -6.57
CA MET A 271 -8.44 -2.92 -5.86
C MET A 271 -8.54 -3.71 -4.55
N ASN A 272 -8.46 -3.00 -3.44
CA ASN A 272 -8.53 -3.54 -2.09
C ASN A 272 -9.98 -3.65 -1.58
N ASN A 273 -10.88 -4.14 -2.44
CA ASN A 273 -12.31 -4.28 -2.17
C ASN A 273 -12.63 -5.51 -1.32
N GLY A 274 -13.79 -5.48 -0.67
CA GLY A 274 -14.47 -6.66 -0.16
C GLY A 274 -15.44 -7.25 -1.20
N PRO A 275 -16.15 -8.34 -0.88
CA PRO A 275 -17.09 -8.96 -1.82
C PRO A 275 -18.29 -8.05 -2.13
N LYS A 276 -18.71 -7.22 -1.17
CA LYS A 276 -19.84 -6.26 -1.31
C LYS A 276 -19.49 -4.83 -0.94
N LYS A 277 -18.32 -4.57 -0.36
CA LYS A 277 -17.83 -3.22 -0.09
C LYS A 277 -16.78 -2.83 -1.13
N GLY A 278 -16.96 -1.69 -1.77
CA GLY A 278 -16.12 -1.28 -2.91
C GLY A 278 -16.45 -2.02 -4.21
N GLY A 279 -15.58 -1.95 -5.17
CA GLY A 279 -15.73 -2.61 -6.48
C GLY A 279 -17.04 -2.26 -7.18
N GLN A 280 -17.38 -0.98 -7.30
CA GLN A 280 -18.60 -0.49 -7.95
C GLN A 280 -18.37 -0.16 -9.42
N ALA A 281 -19.44 -0.17 -10.22
CA ALA A 281 -19.42 -0.01 -11.68
C ALA A 281 -18.68 1.24 -12.15
N GLY A 282 -18.88 2.38 -11.48
CA GLY A 282 -18.21 3.64 -11.82
C GLY A 282 -16.68 3.54 -11.71
N SER A 283 -16.17 2.84 -10.69
CA SER A 283 -14.73 2.63 -10.51
C SER A 283 -14.13 1.75 -11.61
N PHE A 284 -14.80 0.66 -11.96
CA PHE A 284 -14.37 -0.19 -13.09
C PHE A 284 -14.39 0.60 -14.41
N ALA A 285 -15.40 1.44 -14.64
CA ALA A 285 -15.47 2.30 -15.81
C ALA A 285 -14.33 3.31 -15.86
N ALA A 286 -14.00 3.95 -14.71
CA ALA A 286 -12.87 4.86 -14.60
C ALA A 286 -11.54 4.18 -14.90
N ILE A 287 -11.30 2.99 -14.34
CA ILE A 287 -10.09 2.20 -14.59
C ILE A 287 -9.98 1.84 -16.08
N ARG A 288 -11.06 1.36 -16.70
CA ARG A 288 -11.07 1.03 -18.15
C ARG A 288 -10.88 2.24 -19.07
N SER A 289 -11.21 3.44 -18.60
CA SER A 289 -11.01 4.69 -19.36
C SER A 289 -9.53 5.06 -19.51
N ALA A 290 -8.67 4.58 -18.62
CA ALA A 290 -7.24 4.85 -18.66
C ALA A 290 -6.52 3.84 -19.58
N ARG A 291 -6.11 4.31 -20.75
CA ARG A 291 -5.47 3.46 -21.80
C ARG A 291 -4.15 2.82 -21.36
N SER A 292 -3.51 3.33 -20.33
CA SER A 292 -2.26 2.82 -19.79
C SER A 292 -2.42 1.53 -18.98
N VAL A 293 -3.64 1.23 -18.49
CA VAL A 293 -3.92 0.08 -17.64
C VAL A 293 -3.81 -1.22 -18.45
N GLN A 294 -2.86 -2.06 -18.05
CA GLN A 294 -2.64 -3.37 -18.62
C GLN A 294 -3.28 -4.49 -17.81
N ALA A 295 -3.49 -4.28 -16.51
CA ALA A 295 -4.11 -5.25 -15.62
C ALA A 295 -4.78 -4.58 -14.42
N LEU A 296 -5.89 -5.20 -14.01
CA LEU A 296 -6.56 -4.97 -12.73
C LEU A 296 -6.42 -6.23 -11.89
N TYR A 297 -6.07 -6.08 -10.62
CA TYR A 297 -6.08 -7.11 -9.59
C TYR A 297 -7.08 -6.74 -8.51
N GLN A 298 -7.78 -7.72 -7.94
CA GLN A 298 -8.79 -7.51 -6.89
C GLN A 298 -8.52 -8.41 -5.68
N VAL A 299 -8.64 -7.84 -4.49
CA VAL A 299 -8.59 -8.64 -3.26
C VAL A 299 -9.80 -9.57 -3.18
N HIS A 300 -10.98 -9.10 -3.57
CA HIS A 300 -12.17 -9.91 -3.72
C HIS A 300 -12.83 -9.76 -5.09
N LYS A 301 -13.46 -10.84 -5.56
CA LYS A 301 -14.49 -10.71 -6.59
C LYS A 301 -15.58 -9.77 -6.07
N SER A 302 -15.90 -8.73 -6.84
CA SER A 302 -17.02 -7.86 -6.49
C SER A 302 -18.34 -8.49 -6.91
N PHE A 303 -19.31 -8.49 -5.99
CA PHE A 303 -20.70 -8.89 -6.24
C PHE A 303 -21.63 -7.68 -6.41
N ASN A 304 -21.06 -6.48 -6.54
CA ASN A 304 -21.79 -5.25 -6.86
C ASN A 304 -21.92 -5.02 -8.37
N VAL A 305 -21.23 -5.82 -9.17
CA VAL A 305 -21.22 -5.75 -10.64
C VAL A 305 -21.37 -7.15 -11.23
N PRO A 306 -21.78 -7.27 -12.51
CA PRO A 306 -21.75 -8.53 -13.23
C PRO A 306 -20.37 -9.20 -13.21
N ALA A 307 -20.31 -10.52 -13.37
CA ALA A 307 -19.07 -11.28 -13.23
C ALA A 307 -18.00 -10.83 -14.24
N GLU A 308 -18.42 -10.49 -15.46
CA GLU A 308 -17.58 -10.03 -16.58
C GLU A 308 -16.97 -8.64 -16.40
N GLU A 309 -17.48 -7.86 -15.46
CA GLU A 309 -16.94 -6.54 -15.11
C GLU A 309 -15.72 -6.63 -14.19
N ASN A 310 -15.59 -7.73 -13.46
CA ASN A 310 -14.46 -7.98 -12.57
C ASN A 310 -13.17 -8.20 -13.36
N ALA A 311 -12.04 -8.21 -12.66
CA ALA A 311 -10.76 -8.61 -13.22
C ALA A 311 -10.80 -10.07 -13.73
N ALA A 312 -9.78 -10.48 -14.50
CA ALA A 312 -9.59 -11.88 -14.87
C ALA A 312 -9.61 -12.78 -13.64
N HIS A 313 -10.14 -14.00 -13.77
CA HIS A 313 -10.34 -14.90 -12.63
C HIS A 313 -9.06 -15.13 -11.83
N ASP A 314 -7.93 -15.32 -12.48
CA ASP A 314 -6.64 -15.55 -11.85
C ASP A 314 -6.01 -14.28 -11.24
N HIS A 315 -6.55 -13.10 -11.50
CA HIS A 315 -6.17 -11.82 -10.87
C HIS A 315 -6.96 -11.51 -9.60
N ILE A 316 -7.88 -12.36 -9.17
CA ILE A 316 -8.72 -12.17 -7.98
C ILE A 316 -8.24 -13.12 -6.88
N ALA A 317 -7.92 -12.58 -5.71
CA ALA A 317 -7.39 -13.39 -4.62
C ALA A 317 -8.45 -14.23 -3.89
N ASN A 318 -9.67 -13.69 -3.72
CA ASN A 318 -10.77 -14.34 -3.00
C ASN A 318 -12.06 -14.26 -3.83
N HIS A 319 -12.71 -15.39 -4.05
CA HIS A 319 -13.86 -15.51 -4.95
C HIS A 319 -15.20 -15.65 -4.23
N GLU A 320 -15.16 -15.93 -2.93
CA GLU A 320 -16.33 -16.26 -2.13
C GLU A 320 -17.14 -14.99 -1.80
N ASN A 321 -18.48 -15.15 -1.81
CA ASN A 321 -19.40 -14.10 -1.35
C ASN A 321 -19.67 -14.27 0.15
N LEU A 322 -18.63 -14.17 0.97
CA LEU A 322 -18.71 -14.31 2.42
C LEU A 322 -18.72 -12.92 3.05
N THR A 323 -19.79 -12.56 3.76
CA THR A 323 -19.95 -11.23 4.36
C THR A 323 -20.48 -11.34 5.78
N GLY A 324 -20.35 -10.27 6.59
CA GLY A 324 -20.83 -10.26 7.97
C GLY A 324 -20.17 -11.35 8.81
N PRO A 325 -20.95 -12.14 9.59
CA PRO A 325 -20.40 -13.21 10.42
C PRO A 325 -19.68 -14.31 9.63
N ASP A 326 -20.04 -14.52 8.37
CA ASP A 326 -19.41 -15.55 7.54
C ASP A 326 -18.06 -15.11 6.94
N ALA A 327 -17.73 -13.84 6.99
CA ALA A 327 -16.45 -13.31 6.49
C ALA A 327 -15.22 -13.95 7.17
N VAL A 328 -15.36 -14.47 8.39
CA VAL A 328 -14.28 -15.21 9.08
C VAL A 328 -13.92 -16.54 8.40
N LYS A 329 -14.81 -17.08 7.56
CA LYS A 329 -14.59 -18.30 6.78
C LYS A 329 -13.81 -18.05 5.48
N CYS A 330 -13.63 -16.79 5.09
CA CYS A 330 -12.84 -16.44 3.92
C CYS A 330 -11.36 -16.85 4.14
N PRO A 331 -10.72 -17.51 3.15
CA PRO A 331 -9.31 -17.93 3.28
C PRO A 331 -8.34 -16.76 3.40
N ALA A 332 -8.79 -15.53 3.13
CA ALA A 332 -8.02 -14.30 3.26
C ALA A 332 -6.70 -14.31 2.45
N ASN A 333 -6.80 -14.78 1.21
CA ASN A 333 -5.67 -14.77 0.31
C ASN A 333 -5.22 -13.34 0.01
N VAL A 334 -3.92 -13.16 -0.09
CA VAL A 334 -3.29 -11.87 -0.36
C VAL A 334 -2.92 -11.72 -1.84
N ILE A 335 -2.85 -10.49 -2.31
CA ILE A 335 -2.11 -10.14 -3.52
C ILE A 335 -0.72 -9.69 -3.07
N LYS A 336 0.32 -10.22 -3.71
CA LYS A 336 1.70 -9.81 -3.46
C LYS A 336 2.29 -9.11 -4.66
N MET A 337 3.09 -8.06 -4.43
CA MET A 337 3.97 -7.47 -5.43
C MET A 337 5.40 -7.45 -4.91
N SER A 338 6.35 -7.75 -5.78
CA SER A 338 7.78 -7.65 -5.48
C SER A 338 8.44 -6.77 -6.54
N VAL A 339 8.95 -5.62 -6.15
CA VAL A 339 9.73 -4.72 -7.02
C VAL A 339 11.17 -5.14 -6.98
N ALA A 340 11.79 -5.32 -8.14
CA ALA A 340 13.20 -5.70 -8.26
C ALA A 340 14.12 -4.68 -7.57
N ALA A 341 15.27 -5.13 -7.09
CA ALA A 341 16.20 -4.30 -6.31
C ALA A 341 16.70 -3.05 -7.03
N ASP A 342 16.65 -3.01 -8.36
CA ASP A 342 17.00 -1.84 -9.18
C ASP A 342 15.79 -0.94 -9.50
N GLY A 343 14.58 -1.31 -9.06
CA GLY A 343 13.34 -0.60 -9.31
C GLY A 343 12.83 -0.66 -10.75
N LYS A 344 13.47 -1.42 -11.66
CA LYS A 344 13.15 -1.37 -13.09
C LYS A 344 12.04 -2.32 -13.52
N SER A 345 11.69 -3.28 -12.68
CA SER A 345 10.58 -4.20 -12.92
C SER A 345 9.89 -4.56 -11.61
N TYR A 346 8.67 -5.04 -11.70
CA TYR A 346 7.92 -5.55 -10.57
C TYR A 346 7.04 -6.71 -10.99
N THR A 347 6.90 -7.68 -10.09
CA THR A 347 6.10 -8.89 -10.32
C THR A 347 4.90 -8.86 -9.38
N ILE A 348 3.70 -9.00 -9.92
CA ILE A 348 2.48 -9.18 -9.13
C ILE A 348 2.09 -10.63 -9.18
N SER A 349 1.77 -11.19 -8.02
CA SER A 349 1.34 -12.57 -7.86
C SER A 349 0.07 -12.66 -7.02
N VAL A 350 -0.76 -13.63 -7.37
CA VAL A 350 -1.94 -14.06 -6.63
C VAL A 350 -1.72 -15.53 -6.27
N PRO A 351 -1.10 -15.81 -5.10
CA PRO A 351 -0.67 -17.18 -4.76
C PRO A 351 -1.79 -18.20 -4.77
N SER A 352 -3.02 -17.80 -4.38
CA SER A 352 -4.21 -18.67 -4.36
C SER A 352 -4.61 -19.21 -5.73
N THR A 353 -4.30 -18.49 -6.81
CA THR A 353 -4.62 -18.89 -8.20
C THR A 353 -3.40 -19.40 -8.96
N GLY A 354 -2.20 -19.28 -8.39
CA GLY A 354 -0.94 -19.56 -9.06
C GLY A 354 -0.51 -18.49 -10.07
N HIS A 355 -1.23 -17.37 -10.15
CA HIS A 355 -0.91 -16.28 -11.08
C HIS A 355 0.37 -15.55 -10.67
N SER A 356 1.21 -15.22 -11.67
CA SER A 356 2.39 -14.38 -11.51
C SER A 356 2.73 -13.70 -12.84
N LYS A 357 2.88 -12.37 -12.82
CA LYS A 357 3.24 -11.59 -14.02
C LYS A 357 4.19 -10.46 -13.69
N THR A 358 5.25 -10.33 -14.48
CA THR A 358 6.23 -9.25 -14.37
C THR A 358 5.90 -8.12 -15.33
N TYR A 359 6.01 -6.89 -14.83
CA TYR A 359 5.83 -5.64 -15.56
C TYR A 359 7.12 -4.85 -15.53
N GLN A 360 7.34 -4.02 -16.56
CA GLN A 360 8.44 -3.06 -16.58
C GLN A 360 7.99 -1.74 -15.98
N THR A 361 8.83 -1.13 -15.19
CA THR A 361 8.64 0.23 -14.68
C THR A 361 8.72 1.23 -15.83
N LYS A 362 7.89 2.26 -15.77
CA LYS A 362 7.89 3.32 -16.80
C LYS A 362 9.17 4.10 -16.83
N ALA A 363 9.64 4.45 -18.02
CA ALA A 363 10.71 5.43 -18.20
C ALA A 363 10.19 6.82 -17.78
N ARG A 364 10.98 7.55 -16.97
CA ARG A 364 10.66 8.91 -16.47
C ARG A 364 11.86 9.82 -16.63
#